data_423460ed23ad46aa2b775dcaffe7ce4d
#
_entry.id   423460ed23ad46aa2b775dcaffe7ce4d
#
_cell.length_a   1.000
_cell.length_b   1.000
_cell.length_c   1.000
_cell.angle_alpha   90.00
_cell.angle_beta   90.00
_cell.angle_gamma   90.00
#
_symmetry.space_group_name_H-M   'P 1'
#
loop_
_entity.id
_entity.type
_entity.pdbx_description
1 polymer ?
#
loop_
_entity_poly.entity_id
_entity_poly.type
_entity_poly.pdbx_seq_one_letter_code
_entity_poly.pdbx_strand_id
1 'polypeptide(L)'
;MKTMKITRIAALAAVAVGLAFGSAAGVVADEKPFEGVDLRVGTFGGPWTKIQQELLQPQMEAMGATVTYVAGSPQVNMAKLIAARGGEPPMDMLEILDAIVPDMRAGEFLQPIDAAQIPNVQHLAEGQYNDLMVANWTTQEGICYNAAKFEELGIPTPKTYSDLGHPELAGRVQIPDIVSGGGLAAVAGFSFANGGDLTNIKPGLDAIASLKALKFWKRGAEALTQLKSGDIYAAVIHAGWCVRATNAGMNVASTHPVIDADTTGVIKQGWMGIVKGIDPKAAEAAHAYINMFIDAKFQEEFAIKRGVVPENQTAIKGLSANPVLKMHMILEPDEIAAMLRIDYSEVNVSDWNDQWNRTVSK
;
A
#
# COMPACT_ATOMS: atom_id res chain seq x y z
N MET A 1 48.98 59.94 -56.76
CA MET A 1 49.95 60.78 -56.04
C MET A 1 50.28 60.16 -54.70
N LYS A 2 51.55 59.81 -54.55
CA LYS A 2 52.40 59.82 -53.33
C LYS A 2 51.81 59.12 -52.07
N THR A 3 52.47 58.31 -51.34
CA THR A 3 53.84 57.79 -51.28
C THR A 3 53.90 56.65 -50.26
N MET A 4 54.62 55.68 -50.65
CA MET A 4 55.17 54.55 -49.90
C MET A 4 55.95 54.99 -48.65
N LYS A 5 55.87 54.28 -47.54
CA LYS A 5 57.03 54.01 -46.69
C LYS A 5 56.94 52.68 -45.96
N ILE A 6 57.96 51.92 -46.21
CA ILE A 6 58.36 50.67 -45.61
C ILE A 6 59.15 50.97 -44.34
N THR A 7 59.01 50.19 -43.26
CA THR A 7 60.12 49.90 -42.33
C THR A 7 59.84 48.65 -41.49
N ARG A 8 60.51 47.55 -41.78
CA ARG A 8 61.42 46.62 -41.05
C ARG A 8 60.95 46.09 -39.66
N ILE A 9 60.66 44.84 -39.64
CA ILE A 9 61.30 43.65 -39.04
C ILE A 9 61.88 43.83 -37.60
N ALA A 10 61.31 43.11 -36.63
CA ALA A 10 62.07 42.44 -35.55
C ALA A 10 61.37 41.12 -35.16
N ALA A 11 62.09 40.05 -35.37
CA ALA A 11 61.72 38.76 -34.94
C ALA A 11 61.98 38.58 -33.44
N LEU A 12 60.99 38.16 -32.68
CA LEU A 12 61.18 37.62 -31.32
C LEU A 12 60.63 36.17 -31.29
N ALA A 13 61.53 35.27 -31.05
CA ALA A 13 61.22 33.83 -30.78
C ALA A 13 60.50 33.74 -29.42
N ALA A 14 59.25 33.28 -29.40
CA ALA A 14 58.57 32.91 -28.19
C ALA A 14 58.56 31.37 -28.08
N VAL A 15 59.24 30.87 -27.06
CA VAL A 15 59.25 29.47 -26.65
C VAL A 15 57.85 29.10 -26.20
N ALA A 16 57.17 28.20 -26.92
CA ALA A 16 55.90 27.63 -26.51
C ALA A 16 56.19 26.51 -25.47
N VAL A 17 55.96 26.82 -24.18
CA VAL A 17 55.82 25.82 -23.16
C VAL A 17 54.42 25.23 -23.26
N GLY A 18 54.30 24.03 -23.81
CA GLY A 18 53.10 23.25 -23.88
C GLY A 18 52.72 22.77 -22.47
N LEU A 19 51.77 23.46 -21.85
CA LEU A 19 51.01 22.93 -20.70
C LEU A 19 49.99 21.91 -21.24
N ALA A 20 50.38 20.62 -21.20
CA ALA A 20 49.45 19.52 -21.36
C ALA A 20 48.50 19.53 -20.16
N PHE A 21 47.32 20.15 -20.28
CA PHE A 21 46.19 19.87 -19.40
C PHE A 21 45.72 18.45 -19.73
N GLY A 22 46.28 17.48 -19.02
CA GLY A 22 45.68 16.18 -18.92
C GLY A 22 44.33 16.33 -18.26
N SER A 23 43.26 16.28 -19.07
CA SER A 23 41.91 16.02 -18.56
C SER A 23 41.94 14.64 -17.91
N ALA A 24 42.21 14.60 -16.62
CA ALA A 24 41.80 13.47 -15.81
C ALA A 24 40.27 13.46 -15.84
N ALA A 25 39.69 12.77 -16.82
CA ALA A 25 38.34 12.29 -16.68
C ALA A 25 38.38 11.40 -15.44
N GLY A 26 38.01 11.97 -14.30
CA GLY A 26 37.72 11.20 -13.11
C GLY A 26 36.64 10.22 -13.51
N VAL A 27 36.99 8.96 -13.55
CA VAL A 27 36.03 7.86 -13.48
C VAL A 27 35.34 8.12 -12.15
N VAL A 28 34.15 8.71 -12.19
CA VAL A 28 33.23 8.69 -11.06
C VAL A 28 32.99 7.19 -10.87
N ALA A 29 33.67 6.58 -9.90
CA ALA A 29 33.36 5.24 -9.48
C ALA A 29 31.87 5.24 -9.17
N ASP A 30 31.11 4.36 -9.78
CA ASP A 30 29.69 4.14 -9.45
C ASP A 30 29.67 3.92 -7.93
N GLU A 31 29.26 4.94 -7.18
CA GLU A 31 29.20 4.85 -5.72
C GLU A 31 28.19 3.76 -5.37
N LYS A 32 28.65 2.65 -4.82
CA LYS A 32 27.82 1.59 -4.25
C LYS A 32 27.69 1.81 -2.75
N PRO A 33 26.84 2.73 -2.31
CA PRO A 33 26.76 3.15 -0.90
C PRO A 33 26.40 1.97 0.02
N PHE A 34 25.72 0.94 -0.53
CA PHE A 34 25.24 -0.21 0.25
C PHE A 34 25.97 -1.52 -0.12
N GLU A 35 27.21 -1.44 -0.59
CA GLU A 35 27.98 -2.65 -0.90
C GLU A 35 28.12 -3.57 0.32
N GLY A 36 27.71 -4.83 0.14
CA GLY A 36 27.75 -5.88 1.18
C GLY A 36 26.55 -5.86 2.13
N VAL A 37 25.56 -4.98 1.94
CA VAL A 37 24.29 -5.00 2.71
C VAL A 37 23.35 -6.04 2.09
N ASP A 38 22.79 -6.94 2.91
CA ASP A 38 21.62 -7.74 2.59
C ASP A 38 20.42 -7.14 3.33
N LEU A 39 19.58 -6.36 2.61
CA LEU A 39 18.40 -5.71 3.17
C LEU A 39 17.24 -6.71 3.22
N ARG A 40 16.79 -7.06 4.41
CA ARG A 40 15.69 -8.00 4.65
C ARG A 40 14.37 -7.24 4.80
N VAL A 41 13.47 -7.37 3.82
CA VAL A 41 12.20 -6.63 3.74
C VAL A 41 11.03 -7.54 4.08
N GLY A 42 10.37 -7.30 5.21
CA GLY A 42 9.13 -7.95 5.60
C GLY A 42 7.94 -7.41 4.77
N THR A 43 7.33 -8.27 3.93
CA THR A 43 6.26 -7.86 3.00
C THR A 43 5.30 -9.01 2.71
N PHE A 44 4.15 -8.71 2.10
CA PHE A 44 3.24 -9.73 1.61
C PHE A 44 3.91 -10.55 0.50
N GLY A 45 3.58 -11.83 0.42
CA GLY A 45 4.14 -12.73 -0.58
C GLY A 45 3.49 -12.63 -1.98
N GLY A 46 4.00 -13.44 -2.90
CA GLY A 46 3.43 -13.65 -4.24
C GLY A 46 3.46 -12.41 -5.12
N PRO A 47 2.36 -12.10 -5.83
CA PRO A 47 2.35 -10.98 -6.78
C PRO A 47 2.61 -9.60 -6.15
N TRP A 48 2.48 -9.44 -4.85
CA TRP A 48 2.80 -8.23 -4.13
C TRP A 48 4.31 -8.01 -4.04
N THR A 49 5.05 -9.03 -3.64
CA THR A 49 6.52 -9.02 -3.63
C THR A 49 7.10 -8.94 -5.03
N LYS A 50 6.47 -9.63 -6.00
CA LYS A 50 6.99 -9.68 -7.37
C LYS A 50 7.17 -8.30 -7.99
N ILE A 51 6.25 -7.36 -7.78
CA ILE A 51 6.40 -6.00 -8.31
C ILE A 51 7.55 -5.24 -7.63
N GLN A 52 7.80 -5.48 -6.34
CA GLN A 52 8.96 -4.91 -5.64
C GLN A 52 10.26 -5.50 -6.19
N GLN A 53 10.29 -6.80 -6.45
CA GLN A 53 11.41 -7.46 -7.11
C GLN A 53 11.69 -6.94 -8.52
N GLU A 54 10.64 -6.65 -9.27
CA GLU A 54 10.75 -6.14 -10.64
C GLU A 54 11.22 -4.69 -10.70
N LEU A 55 10.81 -3.84 -9.76
CA LEU A 55 10.97 -2.39 -9.87
C LEU A 55 11.92 -1.78 -8.84
N LEU A 56 12.00 -2.31 -7.63
CA LEU A 56 12.83 -1.76 -6.55
C LEU A 56 14.15 -2.52 -6.38
N GLN A 57 14.12 -3.84 -6.44
CA GLN A 57 15.32 -4.65 -6.24
C GLN A 57 16.47 -4.28 -7.18
N PRO A 58 16.28 -4.07 -8.51
CA PRO A 58 17.37 -3.67 -9.40
C PRO A 58 18.01 -2.33 -9.02
N GLN A 59 17.22 -1.42 -8.44
CA GLN A 59 17.74 -0.12 -7.99
C GLN A 59 18.60 -0.27 -6.73
N MET A 60 18.21 -1.14 -5.79
CA MET A 60 19.01 -1.46 -4.62
C MET A 60 20.31 -2.19 -5.00
N GLU A 61 20.24 -3.13 -5.96
CA GLU A 61 21.40 -3.84 -6.48
C GLU A 61 22.40 -2.91 -7.18
N ALA A 62 21.91 -1.92 -7.91
CA ALA A 62 22.74 -0.87 -8.50
C ALA A 62 23.50 -0.06 -7.43
N MET A 63 22.91 0.12 -6.25
CA MET A 63 23.55 0.75 -5.07
C MET A 63 24.40 -0.21 -4.24
N GLY A 64 24.52 -1.48 -4.65
CA GLY A 64 25.37 -2.49 -4.01
C GLY A 64 24.71 -3.36 -2.95
N ALA A 65 23.44 -3.14 -2.62
CA ALA A 65 22.70 -3.99 -1.70
C ALA A 65 22.09 -5.20 -2.39
N THR A 66 22.01 -6.33 -1.69
CA THR A 66 21.06 -7.39 -2.02
C THR A 66 19.76 -7.16 -1.27
N VAL A 67 18.63 -7.70 -1.79
CA VAL A 67 17.32 -7.59 -1.11
C VAL A 67 16.73 -8.97 -0.89
N THR A 68 16.50 -9.31 0.36
CA THR A 68 15.83 -10.55 0.77
C THR A 68 14.41 -10.24 1.24
N TYR A 69 13.39 -10.81 0.57
CA TYR A 69 12.00 -10.61 0.94
C TYR A 69 11.51 -11.66 1.93
N VAL A 70 11.13 -11.21 3.12
CA VAL A 70 10.55 -12.05 4.19
C VAL A 70 9.04 -12.05 4.04
N ALA A 71 8.51 -13.05 3.31
CA ALA A 71 7.09 -13.14 3.02
C ALA A 71 6.25 -13.44 4.29
N GLY A 72 5.15 -12.71 4.44
CA GLY A 72 4.17 -12.86 5.51
C GLY A 72 3.19 -11.69 5.54
N SER A 73 2.00 -11.89 6.09
CA SER A 73 1.14 -10.74 6.42
C SER A 73 1.83 -9.89 7.50
N PRO A 74 1.45 -8.60 7.65
CA PRO A 74 2.00 -7.75 8.73
C PRO A 74 1.91 -8.39 10.12
N GLN A 75 0.80 -9.06 10.43
CA GLN A 75 0.63 -9.79 11.70
C GLN A 75 1.61 -10.95 11.86
N VAL A 76 1.85 -11.71 10.77
CA VAL A 76 2.82 -12.82 10.77
C VAL A 76 4.25 -12.28 10.94
N ASN A 77 4.57 -11.18 10.29
CA ASN A 77 5.90 -10.57 10.40
C ASN A 77 6.10 -9.95 11.79
N MET A 78 5.08 -9.31 12.37
CA MET A 78 5.11 -8.87 13.77
C MET A 78 5.32 -10.06 14.73
N ALA A 79 4.64 -11.19 14.53
CA ALA A 79 4.85 -12.38 15.36
C ALA A 79 6.29 -12.91 15.30
N LYS A 80 6.96 -12.83 14.13
CA LYS A 80 8.39 -13.16 13.99
C LYS A 80 9.27 -12.22 14.80
N LEU A 81 8.97 -10.90 14.80
CA LEU A 81 9.69 -9.91 15.63
C LEU A 81 9.51 -10.20 17.12
N ILE A 82 8.28 -10.53 17.54
CA ILE A 82 8.01 -10.92 18.93
C ILE A 82 8.83 -12.16 19.33
N ALA A 83 8.84 -13.18 18.47
CA ALA A 83 9.60 -14.41 18.74
C ALA A 83 11.12 -14.21 18.77
N ALA A 84 11.64 -13.22 18.04
CA ALA A 84 13.06 -12.90 18.00
C ALA A 84 13.49 -11.86 19.06
N ARG A 85 12.58 -11.42 19.95
CA ARG A 85 12.88 -10.35 20.93
C ARG A 85 14.10 -10.69 21.78
N GLY A 86 15.07 -9.76 21.80
CA GLY A 86 16.34 -9.92 22.50
C GLY A 86 17.43 -10.66 21.71
N GLY A 87 17.13 -11.12 20.49
CA GLY A 87 18.06 -11.68 19.52
C GLY A 87 18.18 -10.83 18.25
N GLU A 88 18.77 -11.42 17.21
CA GLU A 88 18.85 -10.76 15.90
C GLU A 88 17.46 -10.63 15.27
N PRO A 89 17.07 -9.44 14.78
CA PRO A 89 15.81 -9.26 14.09
C PRO A 89 15.75 -10.10 12.80
N PRO A 90 14.60 -10.75 12.49
CA PRO A 90 14.46 -11.57 11.29
C PRO A 90 14.27 -10.76 10.00
N MET A 91 14.17 -9.45 10.09
CA MET A 91 14.05 -8.49 8.99
C MET A 91 14.54 -7.12 9.44
N ASP A 92 14.92 -6.26 8.49
CA ASP A 92 15.46 -4.94 8.75
C ASP A 92 14.40 -3.85 8.67
N MET A 93 13.39 -4.08 7.84
CA MET A 93 12.22 -3.22 7.70
C MET A 93 11.01 -4.06 7.36
N LEU A 94 9.80 -3.49 7.52
CA LEU A 94 8.58 -4.21 7.16
C LEU A 94 7.43 -3.30 6.77
N GLU A 95 6.51 -3.86 5.99
CA GLU A 95 5.18 -3.29 5.77
C GLU A 95 4.28 -3.58 6.99
N ILE A 96 3.55 -2.57 7.42
CA ILE A 96 2.71 -2.56 8.62
C ILE A 96 1.30 -2.14 8.20
N LEU A 97 0.27 -2.81 8.69
CA LEU A 97 -1.11 -2.34 8.60
C LEU A 97 -1.44 -1.46 9.80
N ASP A 98 -2.29 -0.47 9.59
CA ASP A 98 -2.83 0.40 10.63
C ASP A 98 -3.35 -0.40 11.85
N ALA A 99 -4.00 -1.54 11.60
CA ALA A 99 -4.53 -2.43 12.65
C ALA A 99 -3.48 -2.96 13.65
N ILE A 100 -2.20 -2.98 13.31
CA ILE A 100 -1.13 -3.45 14.22
C ILE A 100 -0.18 -2.34 14.66
N VAL A 101 -0.43 -1.09 14.25
CA VAL A 101 0.39 0.05 14.65
C VAL A 101 0.44 0.21 16.18
N PRO A 102 -0.67 0.08 16.93
CA PRO A 102 -0.63 0.15 18.38
C PRO A 102 0.32 -0.89 19.00
N ASP A 103 0.28 -2.13 18.52
CA ASP A 103 1.13 -3.21 19.02
C ASP A 103 2.59 -3.01 18.64
N MET A 104 2.89 -2.51 17.43
CA MET A 104 4.25 -2.19 16.98
C MET A 104 4.87 -1.10 17.85
N ARG A 105 4.08 -0.07 18.22
CA ARG A 105 4.53 1.01 19.13
C ARG A 105 4.71 0.51 20.55
N ALA A 106 3.72 -0.17 21.11
CA ALA A 106 3.78 -0.72 22.46
C ALA A 106 4.92 -1.74 22.64
N GLY A 107 5.23 -2.49 21.58
CA GLY A 107 6.34 -3.44 21.56
C GLY A 107 7.72 -2.82 21.35
N GLU A 108 7.80 -1.52 21.03
CA GLU A 108 9.03 -0.81 20.69
C GLU A 108 9.87 -1.51 19.62
N PHE A 109 9.20 -2.06 18.58
CA PHE A 109 9.87 -2.82 17.53
C PHE A 109 10.57 -1.97 16.48
N LEU A 110 10.23 -0.68 16.40
CA LEU A 110 10.72 0.22 15.37
C LEU A 110 11.74 1.22 15.93
N GLN A 111 12.64 1.66 15.06
CA GLN A 111 13.53 2.79 15.33
C GLN A 111 13.04 4.06 14.61
N PRO A 112 13.51 5.24 15.03
CA PRO A 112 13.12 6.50 14.39
C PRO A 112 13.45 6.54 12.88
N ILE A 113 12.56 7.16 12.11
CA ILE A 113 12.76 7.50 10.71
C ILE A 113 13.50 8.81 10.60
N ASP A 114 14.56 8.84 9.80
CA ASP A 114 15.22 10.08 9.40
C ASP A 114 14.62 10.57 8.06
N ALA A 115 13.68 11.50 8.14
CA ALA A 115 13.01 12.06 6.98
C ALA A 115 13.97 12.74 5.98
N ALA A 116 15.16 13.19 6.42
CA ALA A 116 16.17 13.77 5.52
C ALA A 116 16.74 12.74 4.53
N GLN A 117 16.70 11.45 4.89
CA GLN A 117 17.10 10.34 4.03
C GLN A 117 15.96 9.84 3.12
N ILE A 118 14.75 10.41 3.23
CA ILE A 118 13.57 10.05 2.44
C ILE A 118 13.00 11.29 1.75
N PRO A 119 13.67 11.87 0.75
CA PRO A 119 13.23 13.13 0.12
C PRO A 119 11.78 13.09 -0.40
N ASN A 120 11.28 11.92 -0.81
CA ASN A 120 9.94 11.78 -1.34
C ASN A 120 8.81 11.98 -0.29
N VAL A 121 9.11 12.07 1.00
CA VAL A 121 8.09 12.39 2.03
C VAL A 121 7.47 13.77 1.81
N GLN A 122 8.16 14.70 1.12
CA GLN A 122 7.62 16.00 0.75
C GLN A 122 6.41 15.93 -0.20
N HIS A 123 6.21 14.78 -0.86
CA HIS A 123 5.09 14.53 -1.78
C HIS A 123 3.93 13.79 -1.12
N LEU A 124 4.03 13.48 0.17
CA LEU A 124 2.97 12.88 0.95
C LEU A 124 2.06 13.95 1.54
N ALA A 125 0.81 13.59 1.84
CA ALA A 125 -0.08 14.47 2.58
C ALA A 125 0.33 14.55 4.07
N GLU A 126 -0.18 15.56 4.76
CA GLU A 126 0.03 15.72 6.20
C GLU A 126 -0.43 14.47 6.97
N GLY A 127 0.36 14.03 7.92
CA GLY A 127 0.09 12.83 8.73
C GLY A 127 0.47 11.51 8.07
N GLN A 128 0.90 11.51 6.81
CA GLN A 128 1.33 10.29 6.11
C GLN A 128 2.79 9.88 6.40
N TYR A 129 3.47 10.55 7.28
CA TYR A 129 4.69 10.06 7.92
C TYR A 129 4.79 10.61 9.34
N ASN A 130 5.51 9.91 10.19
CA ASN A 130 5.77 10.28 11.56
C ASN A 130 7.17 9.82 12.00
N ASP A 131 7.46 9.89 13.28
CA ASP A 131 8.75 9.53 13.88
C ASP A 131 9.19 8.07 13.64
N LEU A 132 8.29 7.14 13.39
CA LEU A 132 8.56 5.71 13.29
C LEU A 132 8.18 5.07 11.94
N MET A 133 7.33 5.72 11.15
CA MET A 133 6.72 5.08 9.98
C MET A 133 6.43 6.09 8.87
N VAL A 134 6.47 5.58 7.63
CA VAL A 134 6.05 6.28 6.42
C VAL A 134 4.91 5.51 5.77
N ALA A 135 3.80 6.19 5.46
CA ALA A 135 2.70 5.60 4.72
C ALA A 135 3.16 5.20 3.31
N ASN A 136 2.78 4.03 2.86
CA ASN A 136 3.28 3.48 1.60
C ASN A 136 2.18 3.11 0.61
N TRP A 137 0.98 2.86 1.06
CA TRP A 137 -0.21 2.63 0.23
C TRP A 137 -1.48 2.67 1.08
N THR A 138 -2.61 2.88 0.40
CA THR A 138 -3.93 2.81 1.02
C THR A 138 -4.82 1.85 0.23
N THR A 139 -5.66 1.08 0.92
CA THR A 139 -6.74 0.29 0.31
C THR A 139 -8.09 0.80 0.78
N GLN A 140 -9.09 0.68 -0.09
CA GLN A 140 -10.47 1.09 0.15
C GLN A 140 -11.36 -0.15 0.19
N GLU A 141 -12.01 -0.38 1.32
CA GLU A 141 -12.97 -1.47 1.45
C GLU A 141 -14.27 -1.11 0.73
N GLY A 142 -14.82 -2.08 0.01
CA GLY A 142 -16.02 -1.87 -0.79
C GLY A 142 -16.78 -3.17 -1.05
N ILE A 143 -17.71 -3.10 -1.96
CA ILE A 143 -18.46 -4.24 -2.48
C ILE A 143 -18.03 -4.47 -3.93
N CYS A 144 -17.41 -5.61 -4.22
CA CYS A 144 -17.12 -6.07 -5.57
C CYS A 144 -18.21 -7.04 -6.01
N TYR A 145 -18.83 -6.82 -7.18
CA TYR A 145 -19.94 -7.64 -7.63
C TYR A 145 -19.87 -7.96 -9.14
N ASN A 146 -20.49 -9.06 -9.55
CA ASN A 146 -20.64 -9.44 -10.94
C ASN A 146 -21.74 -8.59 -11.59
N ALA A 147 -21.34 -7.58 -12.37
CA ALA A 147 -22.25 -6.61 -12.97
C ALA A 147 -23.27 -7.26 -13.91
N ALA A 148 -22.84 -8.22 -14.73
CA ALA A 148 -23.74 -8.93 -15.67
C ALA A 148 -24.79 -9.75 -14.91
N LYS A 149 -24.41 -10.40 -13.79
CA LYS A 149 -25.36 -11.19 -13.01
C LYS A 149 -26.37 -10.32 -12.26
N PHE A 150 -25.95 -9.15 -11.79
CA PHE A 150 -26.86 -8.18 -11.18
C PHE A 150 -27.88 -7.67 -12.20
N GLU A 151 -27.45 -7.35 -13.43
CA GLU A 151 -28.32 -6.96 -14.53
C GLU A 151 -29.31 -8.08 -14.90
N GLU A 152 -28.82 -9.33 -15.10
CA GLU A 152 -29.63 -10.50 -15.41
C GLU A 152 -30.75 -10.75 -14.40
N LEU A 153 -30.47 -10.58 -13.11
CA LEU A 153 -31.40 -10.80 -12.01
C LEU A 153 -32.20 -9.57 -11.62
N GLY A 154 -31.99 -8.44 -12.28
CA GLY A 154 -32.65 -7.17 -11.94
C GLY A 154 -32.27 -6.63 -10.55
N ILE A 155 -31.09 -6.99 -10.03
CA ILE A 155 -30.62 -6.51 -8.71
C ILE A 155 -30.04 -5.11 -8.90
N PRO A 156 -30.50 -4.11 -8.14
CA PRO A 156 -29.92 -2.77 -8.20
C PRO A 156 -28.44 -2.77 -7.77
N THR A 157 -27.67 -1.81 -8.30
CA THR A 157 -26.31 -1.55 -7.83
C THR A 157 -26.31 -1.32 -6.31
N PRO A 158 -25.53 -2.09 -5.53
CA PRO A 158 -25.52 -1.95 -4.07
C PRO A 158 -24.89 -0.61 -3.68
N LYS A 159 -25.56 0.16 -2.85
CA LYS A 159 -25.11 1.46 -2.32
C LYS A 159 -24.73 1.38 -0.85
N THR A 160 -25.26 0.41 -0.15
CA THR A 160 -25.06 0.18 1.28
C THR A 160 -24.73 -1.29 1.54
N TYR A 161 -24.22 -1.59 2.72
CA TYR A 161 -24.06 -2.99 3.14
C TYR A 161 -25.40 -3.74 3.22
N SER A 162 -26.50 -3.05 3.56
CA SER A 162 -27.82 -3.65 3.66
C SER A 162 -28.36 -4.17 2.33
N ASP A 163 -27.92 -3.59 1.21
CA ASP A 163 -28.33 -4.04 -0.13
C ASP A 163 -27.85 -5.45 -0.46
N LEU A 164 -26.81 -5.94 0.24
CA LEU A 164 -26.36 -7.32 0.15
C LEU A 164 -27.37 -8.35 0.73
N GLY A 165 -28.38 -7.85 1.46
CA GLY A 165 -29.50 -8.67 1.95
C GLY A 165 -30.61 -8.94 0.90
N HIS A 166 -30.42 -8.52 -0.36
CA HIS A 166 -31.39 -8.80 -1.43
C HIS A 166 -31.67 -10.31 -1.53
N PRO A 167 -32.93 -10.77 -1.67
CA PRO A 167 -33.29 -12.18 -1.68
C PRO A 167 -32.47 -13.04 -2.64
N GLU A 168 -32.21 -12.56 -3.86
CA GLU A 168 -31.41 -13.24 -4.88
C GLU A 168 -29.93 -13.38 -4.53
N LEU A 169 -29.46 -12.65 -3.51
CA LEU A 169 -28.09 -12.71 -3.01
C LEU A 169 -27.93 -13.69 -1.82
N ALA A 170 -29.01 -14.34 -1.35
CA ALA A 170 -28.93 -15.31 -0.24
C ALA A 170 -28.02 -16.49 -0.64
N GLY A 171 -26.95 -16.72 0.12
CA GLY A 171 -25.94 -17.74 -0.20
C GLY A 171 -25.05 -17.38 -1.41
N ARG A 172 -25.09 -16.12 -1.89
CA ARG A 172 -24.32 -15.63 -3.04
C ARG A 172 -23.39 -14.47 -2.71
N VAL A 173 -23.18 -14.21 -1.41
CA VAL A 173 -22.30 -13.16 -0.92
C VAL A 173 -21.18 -13.76 -0.09
N GLN A 174 -20.01 -13.16 -0.17
CA GLN A 174 -18.91 -13.40 0.77
C GLN A 174 -18.52 -12.13 1.50
N ILE A 175 -18.17 -12.29 2.76
CA ILE A 175 -17.68 -11.23 3.65
C ILE A 175 -16.32 -11.67 4.21
N PRO A 176 -15.39 -10.77 4.54
CA PRO A 176 -14.15 -11.17 5.18
C PRO A 176 -14.39 -11.79 6.55
N ASP A 177 -13.69 -12.87 6.85
CA ASP A 177 -13.57 -13.38 8.22
C ASP A 177 -12.86 -12.31 9.06
N ILE A 178 -13.25 -12.14 10.33
CA ILE A 178 -12.69 -11.07 11.18
C ILE A 178 -11.17 -11.14 11.30
N VAL A 179 -10.58 -12.34 11.26
CA VAL A 179 -9.11 -12.51 11.32
C VAL A 179 -8.41 -12.27 9.98
N SER A 180 -9.15 -12.03 8.91
CA SER A 180 -8.57 -11.68 7.61
C SER A 180 -8.06 -10.24 7.57
N GLY A 181 -7.23 -9.91 6.58
CA GLY A 181 -6.75 -8.54 6.39
C GLY A 181 -7.82 -7.47 6.12
N GLY A 182 -9.08 -7.87 5.85
CA GLY A 182 -10.23 -6.98 5.65
C GLY A 182 -11.26 -7.05 6.77
N GLY A 183 -11.11 -7.99 7.72
CA GLY A 183 -12.15 -8.34 8.67
C GLY A 183 -12.53 -7.21 9.63
N LEU A 184 -11.54 -6.63 10.31
CA LEU A 184 -11.78 -5.53 11.25
C LEU A 184 -12.39 -4.30 10.55
N ALA A 185 -11.90 -3.97 9.35
CA ALA A 185 -12.44 -2.87 8.56
C ALA A 185 -13.90 -3.11 8.14
N ALA A 186 -14.23 -4.33 7.73
CA ALA A 186 -15.61 -4.67 7.40
C ALA A 186 -16.52 -4.59 8.63
N VAL A 187 -16.10 -5.16 9.78
CA VAL A 187 -16.87 -5.08 11.02
C VAL A 187 -17.11 -3.62 11.43
N ALA A 188 -16.10 -2.76 11.37
CA ALA A 188 -16.25 -1.33 11.64
C ALA A 188 -17.26 -0.70 10.67
N GLY A 189 -17.07 -0.88 9.35
CA GLY A 189 -17.98 -0.33 8.34
C GLY A 189 -19.43 -0.75 8.54
N PHE A 190 -19.69 -2.04 8.79
CA PHE A 190 -21.02 -2.53 9.13
C PHE A 190 -21.54 -1.92 10.44
N SER A 191 -20.68 -1.75 11.43
CA SER A 191 -21.11 -1.21 12.73
C SER A 191 -21.54 0.25 12.60
N PHE A 192 -20.71 1.09 12.03
CA PHE A 192 -21.06 2.49 11.81
C PHE A 192 -22.31 2.65 10.93
N ALA A 193 -22.41 1.89 9.84
CA ALA A 193 -23.57 1.91 8.95
C ALA A 193 -24.89 1.45 9.61
N ASN A 194 -24.82 0.80 10.77
CA ASN A 194 -26.00 0.31 11.52
C ASN A 194 -26.15 0.97 12.89
N GLY A 195 -25.54 2.16 13.11
CA GLY A 195 -25.67 2.95 14.34
C GLY A 195 -24.83 2.44 15.52
N GLY A 196 -23.82 1.61 15.25
CA GLY A 196 -22.76 1.26 16.19
C GLY A 196 -21.53 2.15 16.05
N ASP A 197 -20.46 1.77 16.74
CA ASP A 197 -19.16 2.44 16.73
C ASP A 197 -18.05 1.44 17.08
N LEU A 198 -16.80 1.91 17.33
CA LEU A 198 -15.67 1.05 17.67
C LEU A 198 -15.79 0.37 19.05
N THR A 199 -16.63 0.91 19.94
CA THR A 199 -16.89 0.34 21.28
C THR A 199 -18.15 -0.52 21.32
N ASN A 200 -19.05 -0.36 20.35
CA ASN A 200 -20.30 -1.11 20.21
C ASN A 200 -20.44 -1.64 18.78
N ILE A 201 -19.81 -2.79 18.50
CA ILE A 201 -19.85 -3.43 17.17
C ILE A 201 -21.07 -4.36 16.99
N LYS A 202 -21.87 -4.54 18.01
CA LYS A 202 -23.00 -5.48 17.96
C LYS A 202 -23.97 -5.22 16.79
N PRO A 203 -24.39 -3.96 16.49
CA PRO A 203 -25.26 -3.69 15.35
C PRO A 203 -24.67 -4.17 14.01
N GLY A 204 -23.36 -3.98 13.80
CA GLY A 204 -22.66 -4.47 12.61
C GLY A 204 -22.58 -6.00 12.54
N LEU A 205 -22.31 -6.66 13.66
CA LEU A 205 -22.27 -8.14 13.71
C LEU A 205 -23.65 -8.75 13.46
N ASP A 206 -24.72 -8.16 14.01
CA ASP A 206 -26.09 -8.60 13.75
C ASP A 206 -26.45 -8.43 12.26
N ALA A 207 -26.07 -7.30 11.66
CA ALA A 207 -26.25 -7.05 10.23
C ALA A 207 -25.50 -8.10 9.37
N ILE A 208 -24.22 -8.36 9.67
CA ILE A 208 -23.42 -9.40 8.97
C ILE A 208 -24.08 -10.77 9.10
N ALA A 209 -24.51 -11.17 10.31
CA ALA A 209 -25.15 -12.45 10.53
C ALA A 209 -26.46 -12.61 9.74
N SER A 210 -27.19 -11.52 9.54
CA SER A 210 -28.47 -11.51 8.80
C SER A 210 -28.31 -11.71 7.28
N LEU A 211 -27.15 -11.45 6.69
CA LEU A 211 -26.95 -11.46 5.24
C LEU A 211 -26.96 -12.86 4.61
N LYS A 212 -26.98 -13.94 5.40
CA LYS A 212 -26.89 -15.33 4.89
C LYS A 212 -25.76 -15.52 3.89
N ALA A 213 -24.57 -15.00 4.23
CA ALA A 213 -23.36 -15.13 3.41
C ALA A 213 -23.07 -16.61 3.11
N LEU A 214 -22.52 -16.90 1.93
CA LEU A 214 -22.11 -18.27 1.56
C LEU A 214 -21.06 -18.80 2.54
N LYS A 215 -20.05 -17.97 2.78
CA LYS A 215 -18.98 -18.22 3.78
C LYS A 215 -18.20 -16.94 4.02
N PHE A 216 -17.31 -16.98 5.01
CA PHE A 216 -16.37 -15.92 5.31
C PHE A 216 -15.00 -16.25 4.70
N TRP A 217 -14.46 -15.33 3.87
CA TRP A 217 -13.16 -15.55 3.23
C TRP A 217 -12.01 -15.14 4.15
N LYS A 218 -10.91 -15.92 4.12
CA LYS A 218 -9.67 -15.61 4.86
C LYS A 218 -8.63 -14.93 3.97
N ARG A 219 -8.70 -15.16 2.67
CA ARG A 219 -7.81 -14.54 1.67
C ARG A 219 -8.65 -14.01 0.52
N GLY A 220 -8.47 -12.75 0.13
CA GLY A 220 -9.25 -12.11 -0.93
C GLY A 220 -9.26 -12.85 -2.27
N ALA A 221 -8.21 -13.63 -2.57
CA ALA A 221 -8.17 -14.49 -3.76
C ALA A 221 -9.28 -15.56 -3.77
N GLU A 222 -9.76 -15.99 -2.60
CA GLU A 222 -10.88 -16.97 -2.49
C GLU A 222 -12.18 -16.36 -3.01
N ALA A 223 -12.48 -15.11 -2.58
CA ALA A 223 -13.66 -14.39 -3.04
C ALA A 223 -13.59 -14.13 -4.55
N LEU A 224 -12.42 -13.75 -5.05
CA LEU A 224 -12.25 -13.51 -6.49
C LEU A 224 -12.45 -14.79 -7.32
N THR A 225 -11.95 -15.93 -6.84
CA THR A 225 -12.16 -17.23 -7.50
C THR A 225 -13.63 -17.58 -7.58
N GLN A 226 -14.39 -17.35 -6.51
CA GLN A 226 -15.83 -17.65 -6.48
C GLN A 226 -16.71 -16.66 -7.24
N LEU A 227 -16.29 -15.38 -7.32
CA LEU A 227 -16.90 -14.43 -8.24
C LEU A 227 -16.71 -14.89 -9.71
N LYS A 228 -15.52 -15.41 -10.04
CA LYS A 228 -15.21 -15.92 -11.38
C LYS A 228 -15.98 -17.19 -11.73
N SER A 229 -16.14 -18.13 -10.79
CA SER A 229 -16.91 -19.35 -11.00
C SER A 229 -18.43 -19.12 -10.99
N GLY A 230 -18.90 -17.98 -10.49
CA GLY A 230 -20.33 -17.69 -10.33
C GLY A 230 -20.95 -18.32 -9.08
N ASP A 231 -20.13 -18.83 -8.17
CA ASP A 231 -20.62 -19.35 -6.85
C ASP A 231 -21.14 -18.22 -5.97
N ILE A 232 -20.53 -17.02 -6.10
CA ILE A 232 -21.02 -15.80 -5.48
C ILE A 232 -21.25 -14.72 -6.54
N TYR A 233 -22.10 -13.76 -6.21
CA TYR A 233 -22.41 -12.61 -7.06
C TYR A 233 -21.86 -11.31 -6.51
N ALA A 234 -21.57 -11.26 -5.21
CA ALA A 234 -20.95 -10.10 -4.57
C ALA A 234 -19.99 -10.53 -3.43
N ALA A 235 -19.02 -9.69 -3.15
CA ALA A 235 -18.12 -9.84 -2.01
C ALA A 235 -17.83 -8.47 -1.37
N VAL A 236 -17.87 -8.41 -0.05
CA VAL A 236 -17.22 -7.31 0.69
C VAL A 236 -15.73 -7.58 0.67
N ILE A 237 -14.98 -6.67 0.04
CA ILE A 237 -13.55 -6.85 -0.20
C ILE A 237 -12.96 -5.50 -0.63
N HIS A 238 -11.67 -5.25 -0.38
CA HIS A 238 -11.09 -4.01 -0.84
C HIS A 238 -11.10 -3.88 -2.38
N ALA A 239 -11.39 -2.69 -2.88
CA ALA A 239 -11.64 -2.38 -4.29
C ALA A 239 -10.50 -2.80 -5.24
N GLY A 240 -9.27 -2.87 -4.74
CA GLY A 240 -8.14 -3.37 -5.52
C GLY A 240 -8.27 -4.82 -6.00
N TRP A 241 -9.11 -5.64 -5.39
CA TRP A 241 -9.42 -6.96 -5.96
C TRP A 241 -10.30 -6.85 -7.19
N CYS A 242 -11.24 -5.88 -7.24
CA CYS A 242 -12.00 -5.58 -8.44
C CYS A 242 -11.11 -5.05 -9.57
N VAL A 243 -10.16 -4.15 -9.26
CA VAL A 243 -9.14 -3.69 -10.24
C VAL A 243 -8.42 -4.89 -10.86
N ARG A 244 -7.94 -5.82 -10.03
CA ARG A 244 -7.27 -7.04 -10.52
C ARG A 244 -8.18 -7.97 -11.32
N ALA A 245 -9.44 -8.08 -10.94
CA ALA A 245 -10.45 -8.86 -11.66
C ALA A 245 -10.72 -8.26 -13.05
N THR A 246 -10.91 -6.95 -13.13
CA THR A 246 -11.11 -6.23 -14.40
C THR A 246 -9.88 -6.36 -15.31
N ASN A 247 -8.67 -6.19 -14.76
CA ASN A 247 -7.43 -6.40 -15.49
C ASN A 247 -7.27 -7.85 -16.01
N ALA A 248 -7.90 -8.83 -15.34
CA ALA A 248 -7.97 -10.23 -15.76
C ALA A 248 -9.16 -10.52 -16.71
N GLY A 249 -9.87 -9.51 -17.19
CA GLY A 249 -10.98 -9.63 -18.15
C GLY A 249 -12.32 -10.03 -17.54
N MET A 250 -12.51 -9.96 -16.22
CA MET A 250 -13.80 -10.22 -15.59
C MET A 250 -14.71 -9.00 -15.68
N ASN A 251 -16.00 -9.22 -15.94
CA ASN A 251 -17.02 -8.17 -15.91
C ASN A 251 -17.51 -7.97 -14.46
N VAL A 252 -16.77 -7.21 -13.70
CA VAL A 252 -17.10 -6.84 -12.32
C VAL A 252 -17.19 -5.33 -12.16
N ALA A 253 -18.01 -4.89 -11.22
CA ALA A 253 -18.08 -3.51 -10.77
C ALA A 253 -17.85 -3.44 -9.26
N SER A 254 -17.59 -2.26 -8.75
CA SER A 254 -17.49 -2.05 -7.30
C SER A 254 -18.18 -0.78 -6.87
N THR A 255 -18.57 -0.77 -5.60
CA THR A 255 -19.08 0.41 -4.91
C THR A 255 -18.44 0.52 -3.54
N HIS A 256 -18.37 1.75 -3.05
CA HIS A 256 -17.99 2.03 -1.68
C HIS A 256 -19.29 2.28 -0.89
N PRO A 257 -19.61 1.44 0.10
CA PRO A 257 -20.87 1.54 0.81
C PRO A 257 -21.00 2.89 1.54
N VAL A 258 -22.17 3.50 1.44
CA VAL A 258 -22.52 4.67 2.27
C VAL A 258 -22.62 4.20 3.72
N ILE A 259 -21.87 4.87 4.58
CA ILE A 259 -21.83 4.63 6.03
C ILE A 259 -22.84 5.55 6.73
N ASP A 260 -22.76 6.85 6.43
CA ASP A 260 -23.67 7.89 6.89
C ASP A 260 -23.81 8.99 5.82
N ALA A 261 -24.36 10.16 6.19
CA ALA A 261 -24.59 11.25 5.25
C ALA A 261 -23.30 11.81 4.62
N ASP A 262 -22.18 11.75 5.34
CA ASP A 262 -20.92 12.39 4.97
C ASP A 262 -19.78 11.39 4.71
N THR A 263 -20.00 10.10 5.01
CA THR A 263 -18.98 9.07 5.01
C THR A 263 -19.30 7.94 4.02
N THR A 264 -18.38 7.63 3.13
CA THR A 264 -18.53 6.55 2.12
C THR A 264 -17.32 5.64 2.10
N GLY A 265 -17.53 4.35 2.34
CA GLY A 265 -16.48 3.34 2.35
C GLY A 265 -15.56 3.41 3.56
N VAL A 266 -14.68 2.46 3.67
CA VAL A 266 -13.70 2.34 4.77
C VAL A 266 -12.30 2.28 4.17
N ILE A 267 -11.37 3.00 4.74
CA ILE A 267 -9.98 3.04 4.29
C ILE A 267 -9.07 2.29 5.27
N LYS A 268 -8.06 1.60 4.73
CA LYS A 268 -6.97 0.99 5.50
C LYS A 268 -5.65 1.53 5.01
N GLN A 269 -4.82 1.93 5.95
CA GLN A 269 -3.51 2.49 5.70
C GLN A 269 -2.42 1.42 5.86
N GLY A 270 -1.54 1.34 4.86
CA GLY A 270 -0.27 0.65 4.94
C GLY A 270 0.85 1.62 5.35
N TRP A 271 1.81 1.13 6.09
CA TRP A 271 2.99 1.85 6.57
C TRP A 271 4.24 1.03 6.32
N MET A 272 5.38 1.69 6.25
CA MET A 272 6.70 1.08 6.33
C MET A 272 7.43 1.60 7.57
N GLY A 273 8.07 0.70 8.30
CA GLY A 273 8.91 1.03 9.44
C GLY A 273 10.23 0.27 9.42
N ILE A 274 11.26 0.85 10.02
CA ILE A 274 12.59 0.25 10.16
C ILE A 274 12.68 -0.42 11.52
N VAL A 275 13.12 -1.66 11.53
CA VAL A 275 13.21 -2.47 12.77
C VAL A 275 14.33 -1.96 13.65
N LYS A 276 14.08 -1.91 14.97
CA LYS A 276 15.06 -1.48 15.97
C LYS A 276 16.15 -2.52 16.17
N GLY A 277 17.39 -2.06 16.27
CA GLY A 277 18.53 -2.92 16.61
C GLY A 277 19.19 -3.63 15.43
N ILE A 278 18.91 -3.19 14.20
CA ILE A 278 19.60 -3.64 12.98
C ILE A 278 20.94 -2.92 12.78
N ASP A 279 21.72 -3.39 11.83
CA ASP A 279 22.95 -2.74 11.42
C ASP A 279 22.69 -1.30 10.91
N PRO A 280 23.49 -0.29 11.28
CA PRO A 280 23.29 1.09 10.84
C PRO A 280 23.28 1.24 9.30
N LYS A 281 24.12 0.49 8.58
CA LYS A 281 24.18 0.55 7.11
C LYS A 281 22.95 -0.08 6.46
N ALA A 282 22.40 -1.13 7.09
CA ALA A 282 21.11 -1.69 6.70
C ALA A 282 19.95 -0.69 6.96
N ALA A 283 20.05 0.11 8.02
CA ALA A 283 19.07 1.18 8.28
C ALA A 283 19.13 2.29 7.22
N GLU A 284 20.31 2.70 6.76
CA GLU A 284 20.46 3.63 5.64
C GLU A 284 19.86 3.06 4.34
N ALA A 285 20.14 1.79 4.05
CA ALA A 285 19.56 1.08 2.90
C ALA A 285 18.02 0.98 3.00
N ALA A 286 17.48 0.79 4.20
CA ALA A 286 16.03 0.78 4.43
C ALA A 286 15.39 2.14 4.17
N HIS A 287 16.02 3.25 4.56
CA HIS A 287 15.55 4.60 4.21
C HIS A 287 15.52 4.81 2.68
N ALA A 288 16.57 4.39 1.98
CA ALA A 288 16.62 4.46 0.52
C ALA A 288 15.50 3.62 -0.13
N TYR A 289 15.26 2.41 0.40
CA TYR A 289 14.18 1.54 -0.08
C TYR A 289 12.79 2.18 0.13
N ILE A 290 12.52 2.76 1.31
CA ILE A 290 11.29 3.50 1.60
C ILE A 290 11.13 4.66 0.63
N ASN A 291 12.20 5.43 0.41
CA ASN A 291 12.17 6.56 -0.52
C ASN A 291 11.78 6.13 -1.95
N MET A 292 12.33 5.02 -2.43
CA MET A 292 11.97 4.47 -3.74
C MET A 292 10.55 3.89 -3.76
N PHE A 293 10.08 3.29 -2.66
CA PHE A 293 8.72 2.76 -2.60
C PHE A 293 7.66 3.85 -2.70
N ILE A 294 7.92 5.04 -2.13
CA ILE A 294 7.01 6.19 -2.22
C ILE A 294 7.34 7.13 -3.38
N ASP A 295 8.23 6.74 -4.30
CA ASP A 295 8.44 7.46 -5.56
C ASP A 295 7.18 7.42 -6.44
N ALA A 296 6.89 8.52 -7.12
CA ALA A 296 5.66 8.66 -7.90
C ALA A 296 5.52 7.56 -8.97
N LYS A 297 6.59 7.24 -9.68
CA LYS A 297 6.56 6.25 -10.76
C LYS A 297 6.33 4.83 -10.23
N PHE A 298 7.00 4.46 -9.13
CA PHE A 298 6.73 3.17 -8.49
C PHE A 298 5.29 3.09 -7.98
N GLN A 299 4.81 4.14 -7.33
CA GLN A 299 3.46 4.21 -6.78
C GLN A 299 2.38 4.10 -7.88
N GLU A 300 2.58 4.73 -9.05
CA GLU A 300 1.68 4.59 -10.20
C GLU A 300 1.60 3.14 -10.69
N GLU A 301 2.75 2.50 -10.94
CA GLU A 301 2.81 1.11 -11.37
C GLU A 301 2.21 0.15 -10.33
N PHE A 302 2.48 0.41 -9.06
CA PHE A 302 1.95 -0.37 -7.96
C PHE A 302 0.43 -0.26 -7.86
N ALA A 303 -0.11 0.95 -7.99
CA ALA A 303 -1.55 1.20 -8.01
C ALA A 303 -2.25 0.48 -9.16
N ILE A 304 -1.73 0.58 -10.38
CA ILE A 304 -2.30 -0.06 -11.58
C ILE A 304 -2.32 -1.59 -11.41
N LYS A 305 -1.23 -2.18 -10.91
CA LYS A 305 -1.09 -3.64 -10.79
C LYS A 305 -1.74 -4.21 -9.55
N ARG A 306 -1.86 -3.45 -8.46
CA ARG A 306 -2.34 -3.93 -7.16
C ARG A 306 -3.69 -3.38 -6.74
N GLY A 307 -4.13 -2.27 -7.35
CA GLY A 307 -5.38 -1.60 -6.97
C GLY A 307 -5.26 -1.02 -5.57
N VAL A 308 -4.27 -0.21 -5.35
CA VAL A 308 -4.08 0.59 -4.13
C VAL A 308 -4.16 2.06 -4.48
N VAL A 309 -4.47 2.90 -3.52
CA VAL A 309 -4.31 4.35 -3.65
C VAL A 309 -2.85 4.68 -3.29
N PRO A 310 -2.14 5.40 -4.15
CA PRO A 310 -0.82 5.93 -3.82
C PRO A 310 -0.86 6.90 -2.64
N GLU A 311 0.24 7.00 -1.92
CA GLU A 311 0.43 8.06 -0.93
C GLU A 311 1.08 9.30 -1.56
N ASN A 312 1.88 9.10 -2.60
CA ASN A 312 2.50 10.20 -3.35
C ASN A 312 1.44 10.98 -4.16
N GLN A 313 1.25 12.26 -3.81
CA GLN A 313 0.23 13.13 -4.40
C GLN A 313 0.44 13.34 -5.92
N THR A 314 1.68 13.25 -6.40
CA THR A 314 1.97 13.31 -7.84
C THR A 314 1.47 12.06 -8.56
N ALA A 315 1.65 10.89 -7.95
CA ALA A 315 1.16 9.62 -8.49
C ALA A 315 -0.38 9.60 -8.57
N ILE A 316 -1.07 10.08 -7.53
CA ILE A 316 -2.55 10.16 -7.54
C ILE A 316 -3.04 10.97 -8.73
N LYS A 317 -2.44 12.14 -8.98
CA LYS A 317 -2.79 12.99 -10.14
C LYS A 317 -2.55 12.30 -11.47
N GLY A 318 -1.46 11.53 -11.60
CA GLY A 318 -1.16 10.74 -12.79
C GLY A 318 -2.18 9.65 -13.08
N LEU A 319 -2.80 9.08 -12.04
CA LEU A 319 -3.74 7.98 -12.13
C LEU A 319 -5.21 8.38 -12.32
N SER A 320 -5.56 9.65 -12.12
CA SER A 320 -6.94 10.14 -12.20
C SER A 320 -7.62 9.88 -13.56
N ALA A 321 -6.85 9.71 -14.63
CA ALA A 321 -7.33 9.37 -15.97
C ALA A 321 -7.38 7.85 -16.26
N ASN A 322 -6.85 6.98 -15.36
CA ASN A 322 -6.84 5.54 -15.59
C ASN A 322 -8.26 4.97 -15.49
N PRO A 323 -8.83 4.38 -16.58
CA PRO A 323 -10.23 3.99 -16.60
C PRO A 323 -10.57 2.86 -15.62
N VAL A 324 -9.65 1.92 -15.39
CA VAL A 324 -9.90 0.80 -14.47
C VAL A 324 -9.84 1.27 -13.02
N LEU A 325 -8.85 2.09 -12.67
CA LEU A 325 -8.79 2.65 -11.32
C LEU A 325 -9.99 3.55 -11.04
N LYS A 326 -10.34 4.43 -11.97
CA LYS A 326 -11.52 5.32 -11.84
C LYS A 326 -12.84 4.55 -11.68
N MET A 327 -12.95 3.36 -12.27
CA MET A 327 -14.13 2.50 -12.13
C MET A 327 -14.28 1.93 -10.71
N HIS A 328 -13.17 1.70 -10.02
CA HIS A 328 -13.15 0.92 -8.79
C HIS A 328 -12.65 1.67 -7.55
N MET A 329 -11.97 2.79 -7.73
CA MET A 329 -11.28 3.51 -6.66
C MET A 329 -11.77 4.95 -6.57
N ILE A 330 -11.84 5.46 -5.38
CA ILE A 330 -11.95 6.89 -5.09
C ILE A 330 -10.54 7.46 -5.13
N LEU A 331 -10.28 8.43 -6.03
CA LEU A 331 -8.96 9.02 -6.22
C LEU A 331 -8.93 10.52 -5.88
N GLU A 332 -10.08 11.15 -5.71
CA GLU A 332 -10.16 12.56 -5.35
C GLU A 332 -9.79 12.73 -3.86
N PRO A 333 -8.83 13.61 -3.51
CA PRO A 333 -8.33 13.75 -2.14
C PRO A 333 -9.40 14.05 -1.09
N ASP A 334 -10.36 14.92 -1.42
CA ASP A 334 -11.44 15.28 -0.51
C ASP A 334 -12.39 14.09 -0.24
N GLU A 335 -12.66 13.29 -1.26
CA GLU A 335 -13.48 12.08 -1.12
C GLU A 335 -12.73 10.99 -0.31
N ILE A 336 -11.40 10.85 -0.52
CA ILE A 336 -10.55 9.96 0.29
C ILE A 336 -10.55 10.40 1.75
N ALA A 337 -10.50 11.70 2.00
CA ALA A 337 -10.51 12.27 3.36
C ALA A 337 -11.84 12.00 4.07
N ALA A 338 -12.96 11.92 3.34
CA ALA A 338 -14.29 11.62 3.87
C ALA A 338 -14.54 10.12 4.14
N MET A 339 -13.63 9.21 3.75
CA MET A 339 -13.78 7.79 4.04
C MET A 339 -13.56 7.49 5.53
N LEU A 340 -14.27 6.47 6.05
CA LEU A 340 -14.11 6.02 7.43
C LEU A 340 -12.68 5.54 7.69
N ARG A 341 -11.99 6.18 8.63
CA ARG A 341 -10.70 5.74 9.17
C ARG A 341 -10.91 5.17 10.56
N ILE A 342 -10.26 4.04 10.84
CA ILE A 342 -10.39 3.35 12.12
C ILE A 342 -9.21 3.74 12.99
N ASP A 343 -9.50 4.30 14.16
CA ASP A 343 -8.48 4.43 15.21
C ASP A 343 -8.34 3.10 15.96
N TYR A 344 -7.37 2.32 15.53
CA TYR A 344 -7.12 1.00 16.12
C TYR A 344 -6.58 1.07 17.57
N SER A 345 -6.22 2.24 18.09
CA SER A 345 -5.89 2.40 19.51
C SER A 345 -7.13 2.28 20.41
N GLU A 346 -8.33 2.51 19.84
CA GLU A 346 -9.62 2.36 20.52
C GLU A 346 -10.24 0.96 20.32
N VAL A 347 -9.64 0.10 19.48
CA VAL A 347 -10.19 -1.23 19.13
C VAL A 347 -9.65 -2.31 20.07
N ASN A 348 -10.54 -2.96 20.80
CA ASN A 348 -10.21 -4.19 21.49
C ASN A 348 -10.37 -5.40 20.55
N VAL A 349 -9.31 -5.73 19.82
CA VAL A 349 -9.32 -6.85 18.83
C VAL A 349 -9.73 -8.18 19.43
N SER A 350 -9.33 -8.48 20.68
CA SER A 350 -9.70 -9.74 21.35
C SER A 350 -11.21 -9.80 21.61
N ASP A 351 -11.79 -8.71 22.13
CA ASP A 351 -13.23 -8.64 22.40
C ASP A 351 -14.04 -8.69 21.09
N TRP A 352 -13.57 -8.01 20.03
CA TRP A 352 -14.21 -8.10 18.71
C TRP A 352 -14.24 -9.52 18.15
N ASN A 353 -13.14 -10.29 18.29
CA ASN A 353 -13.08 -11.70 17.91
C ASN A 353 -14.06 -12.55 18.73
N ASP A 354 -14.15 -12.32 20.03
CA ASP A 354 -15.07 -13.04 20.90
C ASP A 354 -16.55 -12.74 20.56
N GLN A 355 -16.88 -11.49 20.29
CA GLN A 355 -18.22 -11.10 19.84
C GLN A 355 -18.56 -11.71 18.47
N TRP A 356 -17.62 -11.67 17.52
CA TRP A 356 -17.75 -12.32 16.21
C TRP A 356 -18.07 -13.81 16.34
N ASN A 357 -17.29 -14.53 17.12
CA ASN A 357 -17.47 -15.97 17.33
C ASN A 357 -18.83 -16.30 17.95
N ARG A 358 -19.33 -15.44 18.84
CA ARG A 358 -20.65 -15.62 19.47
C ARG A 358 -21.81 -15.26 18.56
N THR A 359 -21.63 -14.38 17.58
CA THR A 359 -22.73 -13.82 16.78
C THR A 359 -22.76 -14.33 15.35
N VAL A 360 -21.59 -14.38 14.70
CA VAL A 360 -21.47 -14.60 13.24
C VAL A 360 -21.05 -16.03 12.90
N SER A 361 -20.14 -16.63 13.67
CA SER A 361 -19.55 -17.96 13.39
C SER A 361 -20.35 -19.14 13.95
N LYS A 362 -21.63 -18.95 14.23
CA LYS A 362 -22.51 -20.02 14.78
C LYS A 362 -22.83 -21.11 13.77
#